data_ea752014e0140390c16cb524a59ebe77
#
_entry.id   ea752014e0140390c16cb524a59ebe77
#
_cell.length_a   1.000
_cell.length_b   1.000
_cell.length_c   1.000
_cell.angle_alpha   90.00
_cell.angle_beta   90.00
_cell.angle_gamma   90.00
#
_symmetry.space_group_name_H-M   'P 1'
#
loop_
_entity.id
_entity.type
_entity.pdbx_description
1 polymer ?
#
loop_
_entity_poly.entity_id
_entity_poly.type
_entity_poly.pdbx_seq_one_letter_code
_entity_poly.pdbx_strand_id
1 'polypeptide(L)'
;MMVNLSVNLWAKPFRKTLFLCSATIDTLNQHVVALIKSISGIRGTIGGKPGDNLSPLDIVKFTAAYGSRILQTKKGKTIVVGRDGRISGEMVSALVVNTLRGMGLDVIDLGLSTTPTVELAVTGEKAAGGIILTASHNPQEWNALKLLNHEGEFISATEGAAILEKVQKDDFVFATVDRLGEYRTTDVWLQRHIDAVVNYPLVDVAGIRDRHYKIVVDVVNSTGAIFIPPLLKALGVEEVILLNEEVNGRFAHNPEPLPENLVELSALVQKSKADLGIAVDPDVDRLCFVNEDGSMFGEEYTLVAVADYVLSRRPGNTVSNMSSTKALKEITTAHGGQYYPSAVGEVNVVRAMKAVDAVIGGEGNGGIIVPDLHYGRDALIGIGLFLSALSHHKHGIKSLRKKYPDYFISKNKIELRQGIDVPLVLEKIKKKYKNHPVNTDDGLKIEFDNDWVHLRSSNTEPIIRIYAESNFETTANNIAHRLMQDIREAIAP
;
A
#
# COMPACT_ATOMS: atom_id res chain seq x y z
N MET A 1 49.22 -58.11 28.94
CA MET A 1 49.75 -59.02 27.98
C MET A 1 49.87 -58.26 26.67
N MET A 2 51.14 -57.93 26.35
CA MET A 2 51.54 -57.24 25.10
C MET A 2 51.33 -58.15 23.89
N VAL A 3 50.95 -57.58 22.77
CA VAL A 3 51.60 -57.92 21.46
C VAL A 3 51.48 -56.72 20.52
N ASN A 4 52.64 -56.12 20.23
CA ASN A 4 52.95 -55.27 19.13
C ASN A 4 52.94 -56.09 17.82
N LEU A 5 52.49 -55.51 16.72
CA LEU A 5 53.02 -55.80 15.38
C LEU A 5 52.87 -54.55 14.50
N SER A 6 54.04 -53.95 14.28
CA SER A 6 54.41 -53.02 13.24
C SER A 6 54.57 -53.69 11.90
N VAL A 7 54.11 -53.14 10.81
CA VAL A 7 54.70 -53.34 9.47
C VAL A 7 54.76 -52.04 8.72
N ASN A 8 55.95 -51.71 8.34
CA ASN A 8 56.41 -50.58 7.52
C ASN A 8 56.25 -50.82 6.01
N LEU A 9 56.36 -49.67 5.31
CA LEU A 9 56.94 -49.46 3.97
C LEU A 9 55.90 -49.37 2.81
N TRP A 10 55.88 -48.37 2.00
CA TRP A 10 56.80 -47.58 1.23
C TRP A 10 56.12 -46.37 0.60
N ALA A 11 56.73 -45.21 0.70
CA ALA A 11 56.31 -43.95 0.08
C ALA A 11 56.79 -43.86 -1.36
N LYS A 12 56.01 -43.26 -2.23
CA LYS A 12 56.49 -42.47 -3.38
C LYS A 12 55.75 -41.20 -3.50
N PRO A 13 56.38 -40.05 -3.78
CA PRO A 13 55.77 -38.76 -3.78
C PRO A 13 55.16 -38.46 -5.15
N PHE A 14 53.82 -38.27 -5.17
CA PHE A 14 53.20 -37.61 -6.31
C PHE A 14 53.17 -36.10 -6.03
N ARG A 15 53.97 -35.33 -6.78
CA ARG A 15 53.82 -33.88 -6.92
C ARG A 15 52.48 -33.61 -7.57
N LYS A 16 51.52 -33.13 -6.79
CA LYS A 16 50.32 -32.41 -7.31
C LYS A 16 50.63 -30.93 -7.20
N THR A 17 50.83 -30.32 -8.36
CA THR A 17 50.82 -28.89 -8.55
C THR A 17 49.42 -28.37 -8.16
N LEU A 18 49.33 -27.72 -6.98
CA LEU A 18 48.13 -26.92 -6.63
C LEU A 18 48.18 -25.67 -7.50
N PHE A 19 47.33 -25.63 -8.50
CA PHE A 19 46.84 -24.35 -9.04
C PHE A 19 45.90 -23.72 -8.00
N LEU A 20 46.40 -22.80 -7.23
CA LEU A 20 45.60 -21.86 -6.47
C LEU A 20 44.91 -20.94 -7.48
N CYS A 21 43.69 -21.32 -7.91
CA CYS A 21 42.79 -20.39 -8.53
C CYS A 21 42.15 -19.57 -7.38
N SER A 22 42.79 -18.45 -7.02
CA SER A 22 42.16 -17.43 -6.20
C SER A 22 41.09 -16.75 -7.06
N ALA A 23 39.93 -17.38 -7.16
CA ALA A 23 38.72 -16.66 -7.54
C ALA A 23 38.34 -15.77 -6.35
N THR A 24 38.86 -14.57 -6.35
CA THR A 24 38.24 -13.47 -5.61
C THR A 24 36.83 -13.33 -6.13
N ILE A 25 35.87 -13.90 -5.38
CA ILE A 25 34.45 -13.52 -5.49
C ILE A 25 34.37 -12.14 -4.90
N ASP A 26 34.76 -11.13 -5.65
CA ASP A 26 34.25 -9.77 -5.47
C ASP A 26 32.77 -9.81 -5.86
N THR A 27 31.94 -10.27 -4.93
CA THR A 27 30.55 -9.85 -4.91
C THR A 27 30.59 -8.36 -4.63
N LEU A 28 30.58 -7.58 -5.70
CA LEU A 28 30.17 -6.19 -5.68
C LEU A 28 28.76 -6.17 -5.09
N ASN A 29 28.67 -6.10 -3.76
CA ASN A 29 27.51 -5.55 -3.08
C ASN A 29 27.44 -4.10 -3.54
N GLN A 30 26.77 -3.87 -4.67
CA GLN A 30 26.22 -2.55 -4.96
C GLN A 30 25.28 -2.27 -3.79
N HIS A 31 25.71 -1.43 -2.86
CA HIS A 31 24.85 -0.89 -1.83
C HIS A 31 23.74 -0.11 -2.54
N VAL A 32 22.63 -0.80 -2.80
CA VAL A 32 21.42 -0.13 -3.29
C VAL A 32 20.96 0.74 -2.13
N VAL A 33 21.10 2.05 -2.28
CA VAL A 33 20.51 3.02 -1.34
C VAL A 33 19.00 2.83 -1.40
N ALA A 34 18.44 2.27 -0.36
CA ALA A 34 17.02 1.89 -0.28
C ALA A 34 16.22 2.79 0.68
N LEU A 35 16.84 3.82 1.28
CA LEU A 35 16.14 4.77 2.13
C LEU A 35 15.38 5.80 1.30
N ILE A 36 14.08 5.67 1.27
CA ILE A 36 13.15 6.52 0.53
C ILE A 36 12.49 7.48 1.49
N LYS A 37 12.65 8.78 1.22
CA LYS A 37 12.05 9.88 1.97
C LYS A 37 10.96 10.48 1.11
N SER A 38 9.71 10.11 1.36
CA SER A 38 8.54 10.55 0.58
C SER A 38 7.54 11.31 1.43
N ILE A 39 6.57 11.94 0.77
CA ILE A 39 5.45 12.63 1.42
C ILE A 39 4.66 11.66 2.32
N SER A 40 4.51 10.40 1.91
CA SER A 40 3.77 9.37 2.65
C SER A 40 4.57 8.70 3.76
N GLY A 41 5.77 9.20 4.08
CA GLY A 41 6.62 8.68 5.14
C GLY A 41 8.02 8.27 4.69
N ILE A 42 8.75 7.70 5.62
CA ILE A 42 10.13 7.25 5.45
C ILE A 42 10.13 5.73 5.41
N ARG A 43 10.59 5.14 4.31
CA ARG A 43 10.66 3.70 4.12
C ARG A 43 12.03 3.24 3.66
N GLY A 44 12.40 2.01 3.97
CA GLY A 44 13.64 1.41 3.52
C GLY A 44 13.77 -0.04 3.92
N THR A 45 14.78 -0.72 3.37
CA THR A 45 15.18 -2.03 3.85
C THR A 45 15.80 -1.91 5.24
N ILE A 46 15.45 -2.83 6.14
CA ILE A 46 15.93 -2.80 7.52
C ILE A 46 17.40 -3.20 7.59
N GLY A 47 18.20 -2.44 8.33
CA GLY A 47 19.63 -2.69 8.55
C GLY A 47 20.53 -1.80 7.70
N GLY A 48 21.75 -2.27 7.42
CA GLY A 48 22.72 -1.55 6.60
C GLY A 48 23.31 -0.30 7.26
N LYS A 49 23.82 0.61 6.44
CA LYS A 49 24.42 1.88 6.90
C LYS A 49 23.33 2.91 7.19
N PRO A 50 23.48 3.71 8.27
CA PRO A 50 22.61 4.87 8.49
C PRO A 50 22.63 5.82 7.29
N GLY A 51 21.44 6.24 6.86
CA GLY A 51 21.27 7.12 5.70
C GLY A 51 21.12 6.41 4.35
N ASP A 52 21.60 5.18 4.20
CA ASP A 52 21.46 4.38 2.98
C ASP A 52 20.22 3.45 3.06
N ASN A 53 19.91 2.96 4.25
CA ASN A 53 18.81 2.05 4.56
C ASN A 53 18.05 2.54 5.79
N LEU A 54 16.95 1.89 6.17
CA LEU A 54 16.21 2.21 7.39
C LEU A 54 16.89 1.54 8.59
N SER A 55 17.96 2.18 9.10
CA SER A 55 18.68 1.71 10.28
C SER A 55 17.99 2.14 11.58
N PRO A 56 18.33 1.55 12.75
CA PRO A 56 17.86 2.01 14.05
C PRO A 56 18.09 3.51 14.31
N LEU A 57 19.23 4.06 13.86
CA LEU A 57 19.54 5.48 14.01
C LEU A 57 18.62 6.35 13.15
N ASP A 58 18.30 5.93 11.93
CA ASP A 58 17.36 6.64 11.07
C ASP A 58 15.97 6.65 11.69
N ILE A 59 15.50 5.50 12.22
CA ILE A 59 14.21 5.39 12.91
C ILE A 59 14.13 6.41 14.06
N VAL A 60 15.14 6.47 14.93
CA VAL A 60 15.20 7.42 16.05
C VAL A 60 15.20 8.87 15.54
N LYS A 61 16.04 9.22 14.55
CA LYS A 61 16.13 10.58 14.02
C LYS A 61 14.82 11.07 13.40
N PHE A 62 14.20 10.24 12.53
CA PHE A 62 12.93 10.61 11.89
C PHE A 62 11.79 10.71 12.89
N THR A 63 11.74 9.81 13.88
CA THR A 63 10.75 9.86 14.97
C THR A 63 10.91 11.10 15.82
N ALA A 64 12.16 11.46 16.19
CA ALA A 64 12.45 12.66 16.96
C ALA A 64 12.09 13.95 16.20
N ALA A 65 12.39 13.99 14.89
CA ALA A 65 12.03 15.13 14.05
C ALA A 65 10.50 15.28 13.91
N TYR A 66 9.78 14.17 13.74
CA TYR A 66 8.32 14.17 13.74
C TYR A 66 7.76 14.62 15.10
N GLY A 67 8.24 14.06 16.20
CA GLY A 67 7.83 14.44 17.56
C GLY A 67 8.09 15.93 17.84
N SER A 68 9.24 16.46 17.42
CA SER A 68 9.54 17.89 17.50
C SER A 68 8.52 18.74 16.71
N ARG A 69 8.11 18.29 15.53
CA ARG A 69 7.08 18.94 14.73
C ARG A 69 5.72 18.92 15.44
N ILE A 70 5.32 17.78 16.00
CA ILE A 70 4.06 17.65 16.74
C ILE A 70 3.99 18.62 17.92
N LEU A 71 5.04 18.69 18.73
CA LEU A 71 5.12 19.62 19.86
C LEU A 71 4.95 21.10 19.45
N GLN A 72 5.36 21.46 18.23
CA GLN A 72 5.19 22.81 17.68
C GLN A 72 3.75 23.10 17.28
N THR A 73 2.94 22.09 16.93
CA THR A 73 1.54 22.29 16.50
C THR A 73 0.62 22.75 17.62
N LYS A 74 0.99 22.50 18.89
CA LYS A 74 0.15 22.76 20.08
C LYS A 74 -1.24 22.07 20.05
N LYS A 75 -1.38 20.98 19.27
CA LYS A 75 -2.62 20.20 19.17
C LYS A 75 -2.76 19.12 20.26
N GLY A 76 -1.75 19.01 21.14
CA GLY A 76 -1.66 18.00 22.18
C GLY A 76 -0.30 17.34 22.19
N LYS A 77 -0.14 16.30 23.02
CA LYS A 77 1.12 15.55 23.13
C LYS A 77 0.96 14.03 23.01
N THR A 78 -0.25 13.55 22.69
CA THR A 78 -0.53 12.12 22.55
C THR A 78 -0.32 11.69 21.10
N ILE A 79 0.39 10.59 20.89
CA ILE A 79 0.64 9.96 19.59
C ILE A 79 0.10 8.54 19.61
N VAL A 80 -0.67 8.17 18.60
CA VAL A 80 -1.11 6.79 18.38
C VAL A 80 -0.05 6.07 17.54
N VAL A 81 0.33 4.86 17.94
CA VAL A 81 1.27 4.00 17.19
C VAL A 81 0.61 2.66 16.93
N GLY A 82 0.75 2.14 15.72
CA GLY A 82 0.35 0.78 15.36
C GLY A 82 1.28 0.20 14.31
N ARG A 83 1.29 -1.12 14.15
CA ARG A 83 2.18 -1.80 13.20
C ARG A 83 1.51 -2.96 12.50
N ASP A 84 1.98 -3.30 11.31
CA ASP A 84 1.65 -4.54 10.61
C ASP A 84 2.41 -5.76 11.19
N GLY A 85 2.24 -6.92 10.54
CA GLY A 85 2.84 -8.18 10.96
C GLY A 85 4.33 -8.36 10.64
N ARG A 86 5.02 -7.37 10.05
CA ARG A 86 6.42 -7.49 9.59
C ARG A 86 7.36 -7.94 10.69
N ILE A 87 8.33 -8.80 10.33
CA ILE A 87 9.35 -9.36 11.23
C ILE A 87 10.08 -8.27 12.03
N SER A 88 10.39 -7.14 11.40
CA SER A 88 11.08 -6.02 12.04
C SER A 88 10.17 -5.14 12.93
N GLY A 89 8.85 -5.39 12.92
CA GLY A 89 7.85 -4.52 13.53
C GLY A 89 8.09 -4.25 15.01
N GLU A 90 8.43 -5.25 15.81
CA GLU A 90 8.68 -5.09 17.25
C GLU A 90 9.89 -4.19 17.54
N MET A 91 10.99 -4.42 16.83
CA MET A 91 12.20 -3.60 16.99
C MET A 91 11.93 -2.14 16.59
N VAL A 92 11.26 -1.93 15.45
CA VAL A 92 10.91 -0.58 14.97
C VAL A 92 9.96 0.11 15.94
N SER A 93 8.93 -0.60 16.44
CA SER A 93 7.98 -0.06 17.45
C SER A 93 8.68 0.34 18.74
N ALA A 94 9.57 -0.50 19.26
CA ALA A 94 10.31 -0.20 20.47
C ALA A 94 11.14 1.08 20.35
N LEU A 95 11.80 1.30 19.19
CA LEU A 95 12.57 2.50 18.92
C LEU A 95 11.66 3.74 18.81
N VAL A 96 10.56 3.64 18.08
CA VAL A 96 9.61 4.74 17.89
C VAL A 96 8.96 5.14 19.20
N VAL A 97 8.38 4.19 19.94
CA VAL A 97 7.69 4.42 21.21
C VAL A 97 8.62 5.09 22.22
N ASN A 98 9.81 4.54 22.43
CA ASN A 98 10.74 5.10 23.42
C ASN A 98 11.34 6.44 22.99
N THR A 99 11.51 6.68 21.70
CA THR A 99 11.93 8.00 21.19
C THR A 99 10.86 9.06 21.47
N LEU A 100 9.59 8.79 21.17
CA LEU A 100 8.48 9.70 21.46
C LEU A 100 8.36 10.01 22.96
N ARG A 101 8.41 8.99 23.81
CA ARG A 101 8.40 9.14 25.27
C ARG A 101 9.59 9.98 25.76
N GLY A 102 10.77 9.72 25.20
CA GLY A 102 11.98 10.49 25.48
C GLY A 102 11.87 11.97 25.08
N MET A 103 10.96 12.31 24.19
CA MET A 103 10.65 13.69 23.81
C MET A 103 9.55 14.34 24.68
N GLY A 104 8.94 13.60 25.61
CA GLY A 104 7.84 14.06 26.46
C GLY A 104 6.46 13.90 25.81
N LEU A 105 6.36 13.11 24.72
CA LEU A 105 5.09 12.77 24.08
C LEU A 105 4.50 11.49 24.68
N ASP A 106 3.20 11.51 24.95
CA ASP A 106 2.47 10.32 25.41
C ASP A 106 2.19 9.41 24.23
N VAL A 107 2.28 8.11 24.46
CA VAL A 107 2.07 7.10 23.41
C VAL A 107 0.91 6.16 23.76
N ILE A 108 -0.01 6.02 22.82
CA ILE A 108 -1.04 4.99 22.80
C ILE A 108 -0.62 3.96 21.75
N ASP A 109 -0.23 2.78 22.20
CA ASP A 109 0.23 1.70 21.33
C ASP A 109 -0.91 0.71 21.07
N LEU A 110 -1.30 0.57 19.82
CA LEU A 110 -2.32 -0.37 19.35
C LEU A 110 -1.74 -1.78 19.10
N GLY A 111 -0.41 -1.92 19.17
CA GLY A 111 0.25 -3.17 18.80
C GLY A 111 0.07 -3.52 17.31
N LEU A 112 -0.31 -4.78 17.03
CA LEU A 112 -0.68 -5.22 15.68
C LEU A 112 -2.00 -4.56 15.26
N SER A 113 -1.95 -3.74 14.22
CA SER A 113 -3.07 -2.94 13.75
C SER A 113 -3.01 -2.73 12.24
N THR A 114 -4.07 -2.20 11.68
CA THR A 114 -4.15 -1.83 10.26
C THR A 114 -3.92 -0.32 10.08
N THR A 115 -3.50 0.09 8.89
CA THR A 115 -3.36 1.52 8.55
C THR A 115 -4.66 2.29 8.86
N PRO A 116 -5.84 1.91 8.34
CA PRO A 116 -7.08 2.63 8.61
C PRO A 116 -7.49 2.64 10.10
N THR A 117 -7.21 1.56 10.85
CA THR A 117 -7.53 1.53 12.28
C THR A 117 -6.69 2.55 13.07
N VAL A 118 -5.41 2.72 12.72
CA VAL A 118 -4.57 3.75 13.36
C VAL A 118 -5.06 5.16 13.03
N GLU A 119 -5.48 5.40 11.79
CA GLU A 119 -6.06 6.68 11.34
C GLU A 119 -7.32 7.04 12.13
N LEU A 120 -8.25 6.09 12.27
CA LEU A 120 -9.45 6.24 13.10
C LEU A 120 -9.11 6.45 14.59
N ALA A 121 -8.10 5.74 15.09
CA ALA A 121 -7.68 5.88 16.48
C ALA A 121 -7.10 7.27 16.78
N VAL A 122 -6.38 7.89 15.86
CA VAL A 122 -5.85 9.26 16.03
C VAL A 122 -6.99 10.24 16.30
N THR A 123 -8.04 10.21 15.50
CA THR A 123 -9.18 11.10 15.67
C THR A 123 -10.01 10.75 16.91
N GLY A 124 -10.27 9.47 17.14
CA GLY A 124 -11.08 8.98 18.25
C GLY A 124 -10.43 9.18 19.63
N GLU A 125 -9.11 9.13 19.73
CA GLU A 125 -8.35 9.45 20.95
C GLU A 125 -8.01 10.95 21.04
N LYS A 126 -8.40 11.76 20.05
CA LYS A 126 -8.06 13.18 19.93
C LYS A 126 -6.54 13.40 20.04
N ALA A 127 -5.76 12.48 19.44
CA ALA A 127 -4.32 12.53 19.47
C ALA A 127 -3.77 13.66 18.58
N ALA A 128 -2.57 14.12 18.87
CA ALA A 128 -1.90 15.15 18.08
C ALA A 128 -1.37 14.64 16.73
N GLY A 129 -1.31 13.31 16.57
CA GLY A 129 -0.90 12.61 15.36
C GLY A 129 -0.75 11.12 15.60
N GLY A 130 -0.20 10.41 14.61
CA GLY A 130 0.04 8.97 14.68
C GLY A 130 1.23 8.53 13.84
N ILE A 131 1.71 7.33 14.11
CA ILE A 131 2.72 6.65 13.29
C ILE A 131 2.28 5.23 13.03
N ILE A 132 2.23 4.86 11.75
CA ILE A 132 1.97 3.48 11.33
C ILE A 132 3.29 2.87 10.86
N LEU A 133 3.65 1.72 11.43
CA LEU A 133 4.89 1.00 11.15
C LEU A 133 4.60 -0.11 10.14
N THR A 134 4.68 0.22 8.88
CA THR A 134 4.39 -0.67 7.75
C THR A 134 5.00 -0.15 6.46
N ALA A 135 5.49 -1.04 5.63
CA ALA A 135 5.88 -0.71 4.26
C ALA A 135 4.82 -1.17 3.23
N SER A 136 3.54 -1.38 3.67
CA SER A 136 2.43 -1.83 2.82
C SER A 136 2.82 -3.08 2.01
N HIS A 137 2.70 -3.03 0.71
CA HIS A 137 2.99 -4.13 -0.23
C HIS A 137 4.47 -4.35 -0.56
N ASN A 138 5.41 -3.60 0.02
CA ASN A 138 6.84 -3.87 -0.17
C ASN A 138 7.23 -5.23 0.43
N PRO A 139 8.27 -5.91 -0.08
CA PRO A 139 8.75 -7.19 0.44
C PRO A 139 9.08 -7.16 1.95
N GLN A 140 9.24 -8.34 2.55
CA GLN A 140 9.34 -8.52 4.02
C GLN A 140 10.54 -7.81 4.67
N GLU A 141 11.63 -7.58 3.93
CA GLU A 141 12.83 -6.87 4.42
C GLU A 141 12.64 -5.36 4.54
N TRP A 142 11.56 -4.81 4.02
CA TRP A 142 11.22 -3.40 4.12
C TRP A 142 10.41 -3.10 5.39
N ASN A 143 10.57 -1.88 5.89
CA ASN A 143 9.63 -1.27 6.82
C ASN A 143 9.56 0.24 6.57
N ALA A 144 8.61 0.92 7.20
CA ALA A 144 8.47 2.36 7.09
C ALA A 144 7.83 2.98 8.33
N LEU A 145 7.99 4.30 8.44
CA LEU A 145 7.23 5.16 9.34
C LEU A 145 6.28 5.98 8.48
N LYS A 146 5.01 5.62 8.44
CA LYS A 146 3.93 6.42 7.84
C LYS A 146 3.45 7.41 8.91
N LEU A 147 3.57 8.70 8.63
CA LEU A 147 3.32 9.77 9.61
C LEU A 147 1.95 10.40 9.40
N LEU A 148 1.16 10.49 10.47
CA LEU A 148 -0.19 11.08 10.45
C LEU A 148 -0.23 12.42 11.18
N ASN A 149 -1.12 13.31 10.72
CA ASN A 149 -1.49 14.53 11.42
C ASN A 149 -2.60 14.27 12.46
N HIS A 150 -3.09 15.30 13.13
CA HIS A 150 -4.14 15.20 14.15
C HIS A 150 -5.54 14.88 13.58
N GLU A 151 -5.73 14.94 12.28
CA GLU A 151 -6.96 14.53 11.58
C GLU A 151 -6.94 13.04 11.21
N GLY A 152 -5.88 12.30 11.56
CA GLY A 152 -5.71 10.90 11.19
C GLY A 152 -5.30 10.71 9.73
N GLU A 153 -4.84 11.75 9.06
CA GLU A 153 -4.44 11.73 7.65
C GLU A 153 -2.92 11.77 7.51
N PHE A 154 -2.39 11.25 6.41
CA PHE A 154 -0.96 11.41 6.14
C PHE A 154 -0.56 12.88 6.09
N ILE A 155 0.62 13.17 6.63
CA ILE A 155 1.19 14.52 6.61
C ILE A 155 1.33 15.04 5.18
N SER A 156 1.19 16.35 5.02
CA SER A 156 1.38 17.03 3.74
C SER A 156 2.85 17.07 3.29
N ALA A 157 3.08 17.35 2.00
CA ALA A 157 4.42 17.55 1.45
C ALA A 157 5.21 18.63 2.21
N THR A 158 4.55 19.71 2.60
CA THR A 158 5.17 20.82 3.36
C THR A 158 5.61 20.34 4.75
N GLU A 159 4.78 19.55 5.43
CA GLU A 159 5.12 18.99 6.74
C GLU A 159 6.26 17.97 6.62
N GLY A 160 6.22 17.10 5.60
CA GLY A 160 7.29 16.17 5.31
C GLY A 160 8.62 16.86 5.06
N ALA A 161 8.64 17.94 4.26
CA ALA A 161 9.84 18.75 4.02
C ALA A 161 10.39 19.37 5.31
N ALA A 162 9.51 19.89 6.19
CA ALA A 162 9.93 20.45 7.48
C ALA A 162 10.54 19.39 8.42
N ILE A 163 10.01 18.16 8.40
CA ILE A 163 10.57 17.04 9.16
C ILE A 163 11.95 16.66 8.61
N LEU A 164 12.13 16.59 7.29
CA LEU A 164 13.42 16.31 6.66
C LEU A 164 14.48 17.36 7.00
N GLU A 165 14.10 18.63 7.02
CA GLU A 165 14.98 19.72 7.43
C GLU A 165 15.45 19.55 8.88
N LYS A 166 14.54 19.17 9.80
CA LYS A 166 14.89 18.89 11.21
C LYS A 166 15.85 17.70 11.33
N VAL A 167 15.66 16.64 10.55
CA VAL A 167 16.57 15.49 10.52
C VAL A 167 17.98 15.91 10.05
N GLN A 168 18.07 16.75 9.01
CA GLN A 168 19.35 17.23 8.48
C GLN A 168 20.13 18.10 9.47
N LYS A 169 19.42 18.85 10.32
CA LYS A 169 19.99 19.78 11.29
C LYS A 169 20.13 19.17 12.70
N ASP A 170 19.68 17.93 12.92
CA ASP A 170 19.49 17.31 14.24
C ASP A 170 18.70 18.25 15.20
N ASP A 171 17.70 19.01 14.65
CA ASP A 171 16.91 20.02 15.37
C ASP A 171 15.76 19.39 16.16
N PHE A 172 16.11 18.67 17.21
CA PHE A 172 15.15 18.10 18.18
C PHE A 172 15.80 18.02 19.58
N VAL A 173 14.97 18.15 20.62
CA VAL A 173 15.40 18.14 22.00
C VAL A 173 14.61 17.08 22.77
N PHE A 174 15.32 16.28 23.56
CA PHE A 174 14.72 15.30 24.45
C PHE A 174 14.34 15.91 25.81
N ALA A 175 13.29 15.34 26.39
CA ALA A 175 12.77 15.77 27.69
C ALA A 175 13.70 15.34 28.86
N THR A 176 13.64 16.08 29.97
CA THR A 176 14.24 15.66 31.23
C THR A 176 13.43 14.50 31.85
N VAL A 177 14.03 13.78 32.81
CA VAL A 177 13.44 12.56 33.38
C VAL A 177 12.06 12.78 33.99
N ASP A 178 11.80 13.97 34.54
CA ASP A 178 10.53 14.39 35.13
C ASP A 178 9.44 14.76 34.10
N ARG A 179 9.79 14.78 32.81
CA ARG A 179 8.91 15.16 31.69
C ARG A 179 8.81 14.09 30.63
N LEU A 180 9.24 12.87 30.91
CA LEU A 180 9.08 11.75 29.99
C LEU A 180 7.59 11.50 29.72
N GLY A 181 7.27 11.12 28.47
CA GLY A 181 5.92 10.82 28.07
C GLY A 181 5.39 9.51 28.70
N GLU A 182 4.08 9.46 28.90
CA GLU A 182 3.39 8.27 29.36
C GLU A 182 3.26 7.22 28.24
N TYR A 183 3.06 5.96 28.63
CA TYR A 183 2.84 4.86 27.68
C TYR A 183 1.66 4.02 28.15
N ARG A 184 0.75 3.75 27.22
CA ARG A 184 -0.31 2.78 27.42
C ARG A 184 -0.59 1.97 26.16
N THR A 185 -1.04 0.76 26.32
CA THR A 185 -1.55 -0.08 25.24
C THR A 185 -3.07 -0.07 25.22
N THR A 186 -3.66 -0.37 24.09
CA THR A 186 -5.10 -0.58 23.96
C THR A 186 -5.42 -1.49 22.78
N ASP A 187 -6.40 -2.37 22.94
CA ASP A 187 -6.92 -3.30 21.93
C ASP A 187 -8.34 -2.96 21.47
N VAL A 188 -8.94 -1.91 22.03
CA VAL A 188 -10.35 -1.56 21.76
C VAL A 188 -10.61 -1.12 20.33
N TRP A 189 -9.58 -0.70 19.59
CA TRP A 189 -9.73 -0.12 18.28
C TRP A 189 -10.06 -1.13 17.18
N LEU A 190 -9.71 -2.40 17.35
CA LEU A 190 -10.22 -3.48 16.51
C LEU A 190 -11.76 -3.48 16.49
N GLN A 191 -12.36 -3.56 17.69
CA GLN A 191 -13.81 -3.63 17.79
C GLN A 191 -14.49 -2.32 17.39
N ARG A 192 -13.92 -1.17 17.76
CA ARG A 192 -14.47 0.16 17.37
C ARG A 192 -14.48 0.35 15.85
N HIS A 193 -13.43 -0.11 15.15
CA HIS A 193 -13.41 -0.04 13.70
C HIS A 193 -14.45 -0.97 13.07
N ILE A 194 -14.56 -2.22 13.54
CA ILE A 194 -15.61 -3.15 13.11
C ILE A 194 -17.00 -2.54 13.34
N ASP A 195 -17.25 -1.99 14.52
CA ASP A 195 -18.52 -1.36 14.86
C ASP A 195 -18.83 -0.17 13.93
N ALA A 196 -17.82 0.63 13.59
CA ALA A 196 -17.96 1.74 12.66
C ALA A 196 -18.35 1.27 11.25
N VAL A 197 -17.75 0.19 10.76
CA VAL A 197 -18.09 -0.43 9.47
C VAL A 197 -19.51 -1.02 9.49
N VAL A 198 -19.84 -1.83 10.51
CA VAL A 198 -21.13 -2.54 10.61
C VAL A 198 -22.29 -1.54 10.76
N ASN A 199 -22.07 -0.43 11.47
CA ASN A 199 -23.08 0.61 11.66
C ASN A 199 -23.06 1.68 10.56
N TYR A 200 -22.18 1.58 9.56
CA TYR A 200 -22.19 2.54 8.46
C TYR A 200 -23.50 2.43 7.64
N PRO A 201 -24.20 3.52 7.37
CA PRO A 201 -25.58 3.49 6.85
C PRO A 201 -25.78 2.75 5.53
N LEU A 202 -24.71 2.59 4.73
CA LEU A 202 -24.74 1.88 3.46
C LEU A 202 -24.28 0.41 3.56
N VAL A 203 -23.91 -0.06 4.74
CA VAL A 203 -23.58 -1.49 4.95
C VAL A 203 -24.84 -2.26 5.33
N ASP A 204 -25.27 -3.15 4.45
CA ASP A 204 -26.48 -3.97 4.63
C ASP A 204 -26.14 -5.34 5.25
N VAL A 205 -25.97 -5.34 6.57
CA VAL A 205 -25.65 -6.57 7.33
C VAL A 205 -26.73 -7.64 7.17
N ALA A 206 -28.01 -7.25 7.10
CA ALA A 206 -29.10 -8.22 6.92
C ALA A 206 -29.03 -8.88 5.55
N GLY A 207 -28.88 -8.07 4.50
CA GLY A 207 -28.72 -8.58 3.13
C GLY A 207 -27.48 -9.46 2.96
N ILE A 208 -26.36 -9.12 3.61
CA ILE A 208 -25.15 -9.96 3.58
C ILE A 208 -25.41 -11.32 4.25
N ARG A 209 -26.01 -11.32 5.46
CA ARG A 209 -26.33 -12.51 6.23
C ARG A 209 -27.26 -13.47 5.47
N ASP A 210 -28.28 -12.95 4.82
CA ASP A 210 -29.27 -13.74 4.10
C ASP A 210 -28.69 -14.48 2.87
N ARG A 211 -27.48 -14.05 2.43
CA ARG A 211 -26.78 -14.70 1.30
C ARG A 211 -25.99 -15.95 1.70
N HIS A 212 -25.71 -16.16 2.98
CA HIS A 212 -24.91 -17.29 3.49
C HIS A 212 -23.61 -17.51 2.74
N TYR A 213 -22.86 -16.41 2.51
CA TYR A 213 -21.61 -16.45 1.74
C TYR A 213 -20.57 -17.38 2.36
N LYS A 214 -19.90 -18.14 1.52
CA LYS A 214 -18.66 -18.83 1.79
C LYS A 214 -17.51 -18.09 1.17
N ILE A 215 -16.55 -17.63 1.98
CA ILE A 215 -15.49 -16.72 1.54
C ILE A 215 -14.10 -17.31 1.86
N VAL A 216 -13.19 -17.27 0.89
CA VAL A 216 -11.75 -17.51 1.12
C VAL A 216 -11.06 -16.18 1.28
N VAL A 217 -10.22 -16.03 2.30
CA VAL A 217 -9.50 -14.77 2.56
C VAL A 217 -8.00 -15.02 2.61
N ASP A 218 -7.25 -14.34 1.76
CA ASP A 218 -5.79 -14.29 1.83
C ASP A 218 -5.38 -13.06 2.65
N VAL A 219 -4.74 -13.30 3.77
CA VAL A 219 -4.33 -12.28 4.74
C VAL A 219 -2.82 -12.07 4.79
N VAL A 220 -2.12 -12.68 3.88
CA VAL A 220 -0.69 -12.51 3.55
C VAL A 220 0.25 -12.45 4.78
N ASN A 221 0.02 -13.35 5.76
CA ASN A 221 0.81 -13.48 6.99
C ASN A 221 0.95 -12.17 7.81
N SER A 222 -0.10 -11.33 7.81
CA SER A 222 -0.09 -10.04 8.48
C SER A 222 -1.42 -9.74 9.20
N THR A 223 -1.66 -8.47 9.48
CA THR A 223 -2.76 -8.01 10.34
C THR A 223 -4.17 -8.30 9.79
N GLY A 224 -4.29 -8.58 8.50
CA GLY A 224 -5.53 -9.10 7.92
C GLY A 224 -6.09 -10.32 8.66
N ALA A 225 -5.22 -11.20 9.18
CA ALA A 225 -5.62 -12.37 9.97
C ALA A 225 -6.34 -12.01 11.29
N ILE A 226 -6.05 -10.84 11.84
CA ILE A 226 -6.63 -10.36 13.10
C ILE A 226 -7.95 -9.59 12.82
N PHE A 227 -8.01 -8.82 11.73
CA PHE A 227 -9.09 -7.86 11.50
C PHE A 227 -10.21 -8.40 10.61
N ILE A 228 -9.88 -9.20 9.59
CA ILE A 228 -10.89 -9.62 8.60
C ILE A 228 -11.86 -10.68 9.12
N PRO A 229 -11.42 -11.76 9.84
CA PRO A 229 -12.35 -12.77 10.34
C PRO A 229 -13.42 -12.22 11.29
N PRO A 230 -13.10 -11.38 12.30
CA PRO A 230 -14.13 -10.81 13.17
C PRO A 230 -15.03 -9.82 12.45
N LEU A 231 -14.53 -9.07 11.45
CA LEU A 231 -15.35 -8.23 10.59
C LEU A 231 -16.37 -9.06 9.80
N LEU A 232 -15.93 -10.10 9.10
CA LEU A 232 -16.81 -10.98 8.32
C LEU A 232 -17.87 -11.64 9.20
N LYS A 233 -17.49 -12.09 10.39
CA LYS A 233 -18.43 -12.62 11.38
C LYS A 233 -19.46 -11.57 11.80
N ALA A 234 -19.05 -10.34 12.07
CA ALA A 234 -19.95 -9.23 12.44
C ALA A 234 -20.91 -8.87 11.29
N LEU A 235 -20.44 -8.99 10.03
CA LEU A 235 -21.27 -8.84 8.83
C LEU A 235 -22.23 -10.02 8.58
N GLY A 236 -22.13 -11.12 9.35
CA GLY A 236 -23.01 -12.28 9.23
C GLY A 236 -22.51 -13.35 8.26
N VAL A 237 -21.24 -13.34 7.89
CA VAL A 237 -20.60 -14.40 7.10
C VAL A 237 -20.17 -15.52 8.03
N GLU A 238 -20.66 -16.75 7.81
CA GLU A 238 -20.45 -17.90 8.70
C GLU A 238 -19.32 -18.82 8.20
N GLU A 239 -19.13 -18.96 6.88
CA GLU A 239 -18.11 -19.82 6.28
C GLU A 239 -16.92 -19.01 5.77
N VAL A 240 -15.84 -18.96 6.56
CA VAL A 240 -14.60 -18.28 6.21
C VAL A 240 -13.44 -19.27 6.20
N ILE A 241 -12.71 -19.34 5.10
CA ILE A 241 -11.47 -20.10 4.95
C ILE A 241 -10.32 -19.11 4.87
N LEU A 242 -9.38 -19.20 5.80
CA LEU A 242 -8.19 -18.33 5.80
C LEU A 242 -7.04 -18.99 5.04
N LEU A 243 -6.32 -18.18 4.28
CA LEU A 243 -5.07 -18.50 3.62
C LEU A 243 -3.98 -17.57 4.18
N ASN A 244 -2.80 -18.13 4.47
CA ASN A 244 -1.66 -17.39 5.02
C ASN A 244 -1.96 -16.69 6.37
N GLU A 245 -2.65 -17.37 7.27
CA GLU A 245 -3.22 -16.82 8.51
C GLU A 245 -2.21 -16.54 9.63
N GLU A 246 -1.01 -17.14 9.58
CA GLU A 246 0.01 -16.95 10.63
C GLU A 246 0.60 -15.54 10.56
N VAL A 247 0.40 -14.73 11.62
CA VAL A 247 0.89 -13.35 11.71
C VAL A 247 2.37 -13.33 12.08
N ASN A 248 3.23 -13.65 11.15
CA ASN A 248 4.68 -13.75 11.36
C ASN A 248 5.50 -12.84 10.44
N GLY A 249 4.87 -12.13 9.52
CA GLY A 249 5.51 -11.23 8.56
C GLY A 249 6.39 -11.92 7.51
N ARG A 250 6.33 -13.26 7.43
CA ARG A 250 6.97 -14.06 6.37
C ARG A 250 5.96 -14.27 5.25
N PHE A 251 5.81 -13.28 4.42
CA PHE A 251 4.79 -13.28 3.37
C PHE A 251 4.96 -14.48 2.45
N ALA A 252 3.90 -15.28 2.28
CA ALA A 252 3.90 -16.46 1.44
C ALA A 252 4.09 -16.17 -0.05
N HIS A 253 3.71 -14.98 -0.47
CA HIS A 253 3.91 -14.45 -1.83
C HIS A 253 4.23 -12.95 -1.76
N ASN A 254 4.48 -12.32 -2.91
CA ASN A 254 4.60 -10.86 -2.96
C ASN A 254 3.29 -10.24 -2.42
N PRO A 255 3.37 -9.38 -1.38
CA PRO A 255 2.19 -8.93 -0.66
C PRO A 255 1.32 -7.90 -1.41
N GLU A 256 1.64 -7.56 -2.65
CA GLU A 256 0.76 -6.75 -3.48
C GLU A 256 -0.37 -7.62 -4.06
N PRO A 257 -1.67 -7.28 -3.86
CA PRO A 257 -2.79 -8.11 -4.29
C PRO A 257 -3.05 -7.99 -5.81
N LEU A 258 -2.11 -8.51 -6.61
CA LEU A 258 -2.16 -8.57 -8.06
C LEU A 258 -2.41 -10.01 -8.54
N PRO A 259 -2.95 -10.21 -9.75
CA PRO A 259 -3.31 -11.53 -10.27
C PRO A 259 -2.19 -12.58 -10.16
N GLU A 260 -0.95 -12.19 -10.49
CA GLU A 260 0.22 -13.08 -10.44
C GLU A 260 0.58 -13.55 -9.02
N ASN A 261 0.17 -12.81 -7.99
CA ASN A 261 0.43 -13.12 -6.59
C ASN A 261 -0.72 -13.92 -5.94
N LEU A 262 -1.92 -13.95 -6.54
CA LEU A 262 -3.14 -14.52 -5.97
C LEU A 262 -3.53 -15.88 -6.57
N VAL A 263 -2.57 -16.60 -7.14
CA VAL A 263 -2.80 -17.89 -7.81
C VAL A 263 -3.35 -18.94 -6.81
N GLU A 264 -2.81 -18.99 -5.61
CA GLU A 264 -3.25 -19.92 -4.58
C GLU A 264 -4.66 -19.60 -4.07
N LEU A 265 -4.96 -18.32 -3.87
CA LEU A 265 -6.32 -17.85 -3.52
C LEU A 265 -7.32 -18.26 -4.60
N SER A 266 -7.01 -18.01 -5.88
CA SER A 266 -7.86 -18.39 -7.02
C SER A 266 -8.14 -19.89 -7.07
N ALA A 267 -7.12 -20.71 -6.87
CA ALA A 267 -7.25 -22.17 -6.84
C ALA A 267 -8.08 -22.64 -5.63
N LEU A 268 -7.90 -22.03 -4.45
CA LEU A 268 -8.62 -22.40 -3.23
C LEU A 268 -10.10 -22.00 -3.32
N VAL A 269 -10.44 -20.85 -3.91
CA VAL A 269 -11.83 -20.45 -4.18
C VAL A 269 -12.54 -21.50 -5.01
N GLN A 270 -11.95 -21.93 -6.13
CA GLN A 270 -12.53 -22.99 -6.98
C GLN A 270 -12.67 -24.33 -6.25
N LYS A 271 -11.59 -24.77 -5.57
CA LYS A 271 -11.54 -26.06 -4.88
C LYS A 271 -12.56 -26.13 -3.75
N SER A 272 -12.73 -25.08 -2.98
CA SER A 272 -13.66 -25.01 -1.86
C SER A 272 -15.09 -24.68 -2.29
N LYS A 273 -15.30 -24.35 -3.55
CA LYS A 273 -16.59 -23.84 -4.08
C LYS A 273 -17.06 -22.62 -3.29
N ALA A 274 -16.16 -21.73 -2.96
CA ALA A 274 -16.51 -20.49 -2.29
C ALA A 274 -17.20 -19.52 -3.25
N ASP A 275 -18.05 -18.66 -2.72
CA ASP A 275 -18.76 -17.66 -3.50
C ASP A 275 -17.83 -16.57 -4.02
N LEU A 276 -16.75 -16.27 -3.25
CA LEU A 276 -15.70 -15.32 -3.64
C LEU A 276 -14.42 -15.52 -2.82
N GLY A 277 -13.35 -14.92 -3.32
CA GLY A 277 -12.10 -14.71 -2.61
C GLY A 277 -11.89 -13.24 -2.26
N ILE A 278 -11.25 -12.98 -1.13
CA ILE A 278 -10.81 -11.66 -0.67
C ILE A 278 -9.30 -11.71 -0.49
N ALA A 279 -8.58 -10.71 -0.98
CA ALA A 279 -7.17 -10.50 -0.67
C ALA A 279 -6.95 -9.09 -0.15
N VAL A 280 -6.14 -8.95 0.90
CA VAL A 280 -5.70 -7.68 1.47
C VAL A 280 -4.19 -7.64 1.51
N ASP A 281 -3.61 -6.43 1.53
CA ASP A 281 -2.18 -6.26 1.74
C ASP A 281 -1.82 -6.24 3.26
N PRO A 282 -0.54 -6.23 3.64
CA PRO A 282 -0.11 -6.41 5.03
C PRO A 282 -0.70 -5.45 6.05
N ASP A 283 -1.04 -4.24 5.67
CA ASP A 283 -1.62 -3.19 6.54
C ASP A 283 -3.08 -2.86 6.23
N VAL A 284 -3.71 -3.68 5.36
CA VAL A 284 -5.16 -3.73 5.12
C VAL A 284 -5.72 -2.40 4.60
N ASP A 285 -4.92 -1.69 3.79
CA ASP A 285 -5.36 -0.48 3.10
C ASP A 285 -5.73 -0.75 1.62
N ARG A 286 -5.43 -1.96 1.09
CA ARG A 286 -5.80 -2.42 -0.26
C ARG A 286 -6.66 -3.66 -0.21
N LEU A 287 -7.53 -3.80 -1.22
CA LEU A 287 -8.54 -4.84 -1.31
C LEU A 287 -8.69 -5.33 -2.74
N CYS A 288 -8.64 -6.62 -2.95
CA CYS A 288 -8.91 -7.26 -4.23
C CYS A 288 -9.87 -8.44 -4.05
N PHE A 289 -10.70 -8.71 -5.07
CA PHE A 289 -11.64 -9.82 -5.06
C PHE A 289 -11.33 -10.84 -6.16
N VAL A 290 -11.64 -12.10 -5.87
CA VAL A 290 -11.59 -13.23 -6.79
C VAL A 290 -13.01 -13.78 -6.98
N ASN A 291 -13.38 -14.01 -8.23
CA ASN A 291 -14.69 -14.55 -8.59
C ASN A 291 -14.86 -16.02 -8.18
N GLU A 292 -16.10 -16.49 -8.10
CA GLU A 292 -16.45 -17.87 -7.76
C GLU A 292 -15.79 -18.95 -8.65
N ASP A 293 -15.39 -18.59 -9.86
CA ASP A 293 -14.68 -19.47 -10.77
C ASP A 293 -13.15 -19.32 -10.74
N GLY A 294 -12.62 -18.58 -9.75
CA GLY A 294 -11.18 -18.31 -9.58
C GLY A 294 -10.61 -17.24 -10.52
N SER A 295 -11.39 -16.68 -11.44
CA SER A 295 -10.95 -15.53 -12.23
C SER A 295 -10.91 -14.26 -11.37
N MET A 296 -10.09 -13.29 -11.75
CA MET A 296 -9.97 -12.06 -10.99
C MET A 296 -11.17 -11.14 -11.20
N PHE A 297 -11.72 -10.59 -10.13
CA PHE A 297 -12.61 -9.43 -10.22
C PHE A 297 -11.81 -8.19 -10.64
N GLY A 298 -10.59 -8.08 -10.15
CA GLY A 298 -9.59 -7.08 -10.46
C GLY A 298 -9.55 -5.94 -9.44
N GLU A 299 -8.34 -5.56 -9.04
CA GLU A 299 -8.10 -4.52 -8.05
C GLU A 299 -8.67 -3.15 -8.46
N GLU A 300 -8.56 -2.80 -9.74
CA GLU A 300 -9.13 -1.56 -10.31
C GLU A 300 -10.66 -1.51 -10.15
N TYR A 301 -11.33 -2.65 -10.29
CA TYR A 301 -12.79 -2.76 -10.25
C TYR A 301 -13.36 -2.84 -8.83
N THR A 302 -12.52 -3.05 -7.83
CA THR A 302 -12.92 -2.96 -6.43
C THR A 302 -13.53 -1.59 -6.12
N LEU A 303 -12.81 -0.51 -6.45
CA LEU A 303 -13.32 0.85 -6.28
C LEU A 303 -14.54 1.13 -7.17
N VAL A 304 -14.54 0.65 -8.41
CA VAL A 304 -15.66 0.86 -9.36
C VAL A 304 -16.95 0.27 -8.84
N ALA A 305 -16.91 -0.98 -8.34
CA ALA A 305 -18.10 -1.67 -7.83
C ALA A 305 -18.64 -1.04 -6.54
N VAL A 306 -17.75 -0.66 -5.63
CA VAL A 306 -18.14 0.02 -4.39
C VAL A 306 -18.69 1.42 -4.69
N ALA A 307 -18.07 2.15 -5.62
CA ALA A 307 -18.55 3.48 -6.03
C ALA A 307 -19.94 3.41 -6.70
N ASP A 308 -20.18 2.44 -7.59
CA ASP A 308 -21.49 2.24 -8.21
C ASP A 308 -22.57 2.01 -7.14
N TYR A 309 -22.27 1.18 -6.14
CA TYR A 309 -23.19 0.93 -5.04
C TYR A 309 -23.44 2.18 -4.19
N VAL A 310 -22.41 2.91 -3.80
CA VAL A 310 -22.53 4.16 -3.03
C VAL A 310 -23.30 5.20 -3.83
N LEU A 311 -22.94 5.45 -5.09
CA LEU A 311 -23.57 6.46 -5.94
C LEU A 311 -25.04 6.15 -6.24
N SER A 312 -25.45 4.88 -6.30
CA SER A 312 -26.84 4.48 -6.47
C SER A 312 -27.74 4.89 -5.29
N ARG A 313 -27.16 5.17 -4.13
CA ARG A 313 -27.84 5.56 -2.88
C ARG A 313 -27.57 7.01 -2.48
N ARG A 314 -26.40 7.49 -2.82
CA ARG A 314 -25.92 8.84 -2.53
C ARG A 314 -25.18 9.38 -3.76
N PRO A 315 -25.91 9.95 -4.73
CA PRO A 315 -25.27 10.59 -5.89
C PRO A 315 -24.31 11.70 -5.45
N GLY A 316 -23.18 11.84 -6.14
CA GLY A 316 -22.16 12.84 -5.82
C GLY A 316 -20.90 12.69 -6.67
N ASN A 317 -19.87 13.44 -6.32
CA ASN A 317 -18.59 13.44 -7.00
C ASN A 317 -17.73 12.28 -6.56
N THR A 318 -16.84 11.84 -7.45
CA THR A 318 -15.81 10.82 -7.14
C THR A 318 -14.43 11.32 -7.53
N VAL A 319 -13.43 10.75 -6.86
CA VAL A 319 -12.00 11.03 -7.14
C VAL A 319 -11.23 9.72 -7.21
N SER A 320 -10.37 9.58 -8.22
CA SER A 320 -9.27 8.60 -8.18
C SER A 320 -8.00 9.18 -8.76
N ASN A 321 -6.87 8.49 -8.55
CA ASN A 321 -5.64 8.94 -9.16
C ASN A 321 -5.64 8.73 -10.70
N MET A 322 -4.81 9.51 -11.41
CA MET A 322 -4.76 9.51 -12.89
C MET A 322 -4.32 8.18 -13.52
N SER A 323 -3.73 7.27 -12.73
CA SER A 323 -3.34 5.93 -13.19
C SER A 323 -4.43 4.88 -13.03
N SER A 324 -5.58 5.24 -12.44
CA SER A 324 -6.73 4.35 -12.25
C SER A 324 -7.58 4.24 -13.51
N THR A 325 -8.36 3.14 -13.58
CA THR A 325 -9.27 2.90 -14.70
C THR A 325 -10.29 4.01 -14.92
N LYS A 326 -10.58 4.33 -16.17
CA LYS A 326 -11.64 5.27 -16.54
C LYS A 326 -13.05 4.75 -16.24
N ALA A 327 -13.21 3.47 -15.92
CA ALA A 327 -14.50 2.89 -15.57
C ALA A 327 -15.17 3.65 -14.40
N LEU A 328 -14.40 4.17 -13.43
CA LEU A 328 -14.95 4.99 -12.36
C LEU A 328 -15.58 6.29 -12.89
N LYS A 329 -14.94 6.97 -13.86
CA LYS A 329 -15.48 8.17 -14.51
C LYS A 329 -16.82 7.88 -15.18
N GLU A 330 -16.93 6.74 -15.87
CA GLU A 330 -18.16 6.36 -16.57
C GLU A 330 -19.29 6.06 -15.59
N ILE A 331 -19.04 5.30 -14.53
CA ILE A 331 -20.02 5.01 -13.48
C ILE A 331 -20.47 6.31 -12.79
N THR A 332 -19.54 7.19 -12.45
CA THR A 332 -19.87 8.47 -11.83
C THR A 332 -20.78 9.31 -12.72
N THR A 333 -20.46 9.39 -14.00
CA THR A 333 -21.28 10.12 -14.98
C THR A 333 -22.66 9.50 -15.14
N ALA A 334 -22.76 8.16 -15.17
CA ALA A 334 -24.05 7.45 -15.26
C ALA A 334 -24.98 7.73 -14.07
N HIS A 335 -24.40 8.01 -12.88
CA HIS A 335 -25.15 8.43 -11.69
C HIS A 335 -25.35 9.97 -11.59
N GLY A 336 -24.96 10.73 -12.63
CA GLY A 336 -25.14 12.19 -12.66
C GLY A 336 -24.11 12.98 -11.84
N GLY A 337 -23.06 12.32 -11.32
CA GLY A 337 -21.96 12.95 -10.61
C GLY A 337 -20.84 13.43 -11.54
N GLN A 338 -19.83 14.09 -10.96
CA GLN A 338 -18.61 14.50 -11.65
C GLN A 338 -17.42 13.74 -11.11
N TYR A 339 -16.58 13.22 -12.03
CA TYR A 339 -15.32 12.57 -11.72
C TYR A 339 -14.16 13.55 -11.80
N TYR A 340 -13.27 13.51 -10.81
CA TYR A 340 -12.07 14.33 -10.76
C TYR A 340 -10.82 13.46 -10.64
N PRO A 341 -9.86 13.56 -11.57
CA PRO A 341 -8.58 12.89 -11.44
C PRO A 341 -7.67 13.64 -10.46
N SER A 342 -6.82 12.92 -9.74
CA SER A 342 -5.76 13.48 -8.90
C SER A 342 -4.38 12.96 -9.30
N ALA A 343 -3.32 13.62 -8.85
CA ALA A 343 -1.99 13.03 -8.83
C ALA A 343 -1.99 11.71 -8.03
N VAL A 344 -1.07 10.80 -8.37
CA VAL A 344 -0.95 9.49 -7.69
C VAL A 344 -0.49 9.69 -6.23
N GLY A 345 -1.05 8.86 -5.35
CA GLY A 345 -0.78 8.83 -3.92
C GLY A 345 -1.95 9.36 -3.09
N GLU A 346 -2.23 8.65 -2.02
CA GLU A 346 -3.39 8.88 -1.15
C GLU A 346 -3.55 10.34 -0.71
N VAL A 347 -2.47 11.00 -0.29
CA VAL A 347 -2.49 12.43 0.12
C VAL A 347 -3.08 13.32 -0.96
N ASN A 348 -2.78 13.04 -2.22
CA ASN A 348 -3.29 13.82 -3.36
C ASN A 348 -4.76 13.50 -3.64
N VAL A 349 -5.14 12.22 -3.53
CA VAL A 349 -6.54 11.77 -3.66
C VAL A 349 -7.39 12.43 -2.58
N VAL A 350 -6.99 12.34 -1.31
CA VAL A 350 -7.69 12.94 -0.17
C VAL A 350 -7.85 14.45 -0.34
N ARG A 351 -6.77 15.15 -0.71
CA ARG A 351 -6.84 16.59 -0.98
C ARG A 351 -7.85 16.94 -2.07
N ALA A 352 -7.86 16.18 -3.17
CA ALA A 352 -8.80 16.38 -4.26
C ALA A 352 -10.25 16.07 -3.80
N MET A 353 -10.46 15.00 -3.04
CA MET A 353 -11.77 14.63 -2.48
C MET A 353 -12.36 15.74 -1.62
N LYS A 354 -11.56 16.32 -0.72
CA LYS A 354 -11.96 17.45 0.13
C LYS A 354 -12.30 18.69 -0.71
N ALA A 355 -11.54 18.95 -1.79
CA ALA A 355 -11.76 20.12 -2.63
C ALA A 355 -13.06 20.09 -3.45
N VAL A 356 -13.57 18.89 -3.75
CA VAL A 356 -14.77 18.70 -4.60
C VAL A 356 -15.92 18.05 -3.87
N ASP A 357 -15.83 17.89 -2.54
CA ASP A 357 -16.82 17.22 -1.69
C ASP A 357 -17.22 15.85 -2.24
N ALA A 358 -16.22 15.03 -2.55
CA ALA A 358 -16.42 13.71 -3.12
C ALA A 358 -17.06 12.75 -2.10
N VAL A 359 -18.08 12.00 -2.52
CA VAL A 359 -18.78 11.04 -1.64
C VAL A 359 -18.03 9.70 -1.51
N ILE A 360 -17.16 9.40 -2.47
CA ILE A 360 -16.26 8.23 -2.46
C ILE A 360 -15.08 8.52 -3.37
N GLY A 361 -13.94 7.93 -3.04
CA GLY A 361 -12.75 7.99 -3.86
C GLY A 361 -11.79 6.86 -3.56
N GLY A 362 -10.59 6.93 -4.13
CA GLY A 362 -9.56 5.93 -3.89
C GLY A 362 -8.52 5.82 -4.99
N GLU A 363 -7.87 4.68 -5.03
CA GLU A 363 -6.84 4.38 -6.02
C GLU A 363 -7.13 3.03 -6.71
N GLY A 364 -6.70 2.87 -7.96
CA GLY A 364 -6.89 1.66 -8.76
C GLY A 364 -6.13 0.42 -8.24
N ASN A 365 -5.44 0.53 -7.13
CA ASN A 365 -4.78 -0.57 -6.43
C ASN A 365 -5.68 -1.25 -5.38
N GLY A 366 -7.00 -1.04 -5.44
CA GLY A 366 -7.97 -1.56 -4.50
C GLY A 366 -8.17 -0.71 -3.23
N GLY A 367 -7.54 0.45 -3.16
CA GLY A 367 -7.70 1.38 -2.03
C GLY A 367 -8.99 2.18 -2.14
N ILE A 368 -9.88 2.03 -1.15
CA ILE A 368 -11.19 2.72 -1.08
C ILE A 368 -11.15 3.75 0.04
N ILE A 369 -11.63 4.95 -0.23
CA ILE A 369 -11.75 6.05 0.74
C ILE A 369 -13.21 6.46 0.85
N VAL A 370 -13.77 6.37 2.06
CA VAL A 370 -15.14 6.76 2.38
C VAL A 370 -15.09 7.93 3.36
N PRO A 371 -15.27 9.17 2.90
CA PRO A 371 -15.06 10.39 3.71
C PRO A 371 -15.90 10.46 4.99
N ASP A 372 -17.12 9.91 4.97
CA ASP A 372 -17.98 9.87 6.15
C ASP A 372 -17.41 9.02 7.29
N LEU A 373 -16.53 8.06 6.98
CA LEU A 373 -15.83 7.26 7.98
C LEU A 373 -14.50 7.91 8.35
N HIS A 374 -13.60 8.04 7.37
CA HIS A 374 -12.34 8.78 7.48
C HIS A 374 -11.73 9.02 6.10
N TYR A 375 -10.73 9.90 6.04
CA TYR A 375 -9.98 10.23 4.82
C TYR A 375 -8.70 9.37 4.71
N GLY A 376 -8.87 8.04 4.63
CA GLY A 376 -7.81 7.07 4.41
C GLY A 376 -8.31 5.87 3.63
N ARG A 377 -7.42 5.14 2.98
CA ARG A 377 -7.76 3.89 2.28
C ARG A 377 -8.08 2.81 3.30
N ASP A 378 -9.20 2.13 3.14
CA ASP A 378 -9.74 1.21 4.12
C ASP A 378 -10.38 -0.01 3.47
N ALA A 379 -9.72 -1.17 3.62
CA ALA A 379 -10.25 -2.42 3.12
C ALA A 379 -11.44 -2.95 3.95
N LEU A 380 -11.56 -2.59 5.24
CA LEU A 380 -12.64 -3.07 6.08
C LEU A 380 -13.99 -2.50 5.60
N ILE A 381 -14.09 -1.18 5.43
CA ILE A 381 -15.30 -0.56 4.89
C ILE A 381 -15.53 -0.98 3.44
N GLY A 382 -14.44 -1.17 2.67
CA GLY A 382 -14.50 -1.68 1.30
C GLY A 382 -15.16 -3.05 1.23
N ILE A 383 -14.84 -3.99 2.13
CA ILE A 383 -15.46 -5.31 2.25
C ILE A 383 -16.95 -5.17 2.59
N GLY A 384 -17.29 -4.35 3.60
CA GLY A 384 -18.67 -4.14 4.01
C GLY A 384 -19.56 -3.62 2.88
N LEU A 385 -19.08 -2.61 2.15
CA LEU A 385 -19.81 -2.02 1.02
C LEU A 385 -19.87 -2.94 -0.19
N PHE A 386 -18.78 -3.66 -0.50
CA PHE A 386 -18.77 -4.60 -1.62
C PHE A 386 -19.71 -5.78 -1.38
N LEU A 387 -19.68 -6.40 -0.19
CA LEU A 387 -20.61 -7.48 0.15
C LEU A 387 -22.05 -7.00 0.17
N SER A 388 -22.30 -5.75 0.61
CA SER A 388 -23.62 -5.14 0.49
C SER A 388 -24.06 -4.98 -0.97
N ALA A 389 -23.16 -4.49 -1.87
CA ALA A 389 -23.43 -4.41 -3.29
C ALA A 389 -23.76 -5.79 -3.88
N LEU A 390 -22.98 -6.80 -3.51
CA LEU A 390 -23.15 -8.18 -3.99
C LEU A 390 -24.45 -8.81 -3.45
N SER A 391 -24.86 -8.49 -2.21
CA SER A 391 -26.11 -9.01 -1.65
C SER A 391 -27.35 -8.55 -2.39
N HIS A 392 -27.32 -7.34 -2.96
CA HIS A 392 -28.38 -6.82 -3.83
C HIS A 392 -28.29 -7.30 -5.28
N HIS A 393 -27.21 -7.97 -5.66
CA HIS A 393 -27.07 -8.56 -7.00
C HIS A 393 -27.60 -10.00 -7.02
N LYS A 394 -28.47 -10.33 -8.02
CA LYS A 394 -29.17 -11.63 -8.03
C LYS A 394 -28.27 -12.84 -8.30
N HIS A 395 -27.11 -12.60 -8.89
CA HIS A 395 -26.17 -13.63 -9.32
C HIS A 395 -24.83 -13.50 -8.58
N GLY A 396 -23.87 -14.40 -8.85
CA GLY A 396 -22.55 -14.38 -8.23
C GLY A 396 -21.68 -13.18 -8.62
N ILE A 397 -20.52 -13.09 -8.00
CA ILE A 397 -19.59 -11.96 -8.15
C ILE A 397 -19.09 -11.77 -9.58
N LYS A 398 -18.86 -12.85 -10.33
CA LYS A 398 -18.50 -12.78 -11.76
C LYS A 398 -19.58 -12.09 -12.60
N SER A 399 -20.85 -12.33 -12.28
CA SER A 399 -21.96 -11.65 -12.94
C SER A 399 -22.00 -10.16 -12.58
N LEU A 400 -21.66 -9.79 -11.33
CA LEU A 400 -21.52 -8.38 -10.93
C LEU A 400 -20.40 -7.71 -11.74
N ARG A 401 -19.24 -8.38 -11.91
CA ARG A 401 -18.11 -7.84 -12.69
C ARG A 401 -18.51 -7.50 -14.13
N LYS A 402 -19.33 -8.35 -14.76
CA LYS A 402 -19.80 -8.15 -16.14
C LYS A 402 -20.73 -6.94 -16.32
N LYS A 403 -21.21 -6.33 -15.23
CA LYS A 403 -22.00 -5.10 -15.29
C LYS A 403 -21.15 -3.90 -15.71
N TYR A 404 -19.85 -3.96 -15.46
CA TYR A 404 -18.92 -2.87 -15.71
C TYR A 404 -18.20 -3.04 -17.04
N PRO A 405 -17.81 -1.94 -17.71
CA PRO A 405 -17.04 -2.03 -18.94
C PRO A 405 -15.69 -2.70 -18.69
N ASP A 406 -15.24 -3.47 -19.69
CA ASP A 406 -13.93 -4.13 -19.62
C ASP A 406 -12.84 -3.20 -20.16
N TYR A 407 -11.92 -2.83 -19.28
CA TYR A 407 -10.70 -2.12 -19.60
C TYR A 407 -9.48 -2.92 -19.14
N PHE A 408 -8.42 -2.87 -19.95
CA PHE A 408 -7.14 -3.51 -19.69
C PHE A 408 -6.09 -2.44 -19.49
N ILE A 409 -5.36 -2.49 -18.36
CA ILE A 409 -4.25 -1.60 -18.08
C ILE A 409 -2.95 -2.35 -18.26
N SER A 410 -2.15 -1.92 -19.25
CA SER A 410 -0.78 -2.37 -19.45
C SER A 410 0.16 -1.56 -18.55
N LYS A 411 0.80 -2.22 -17.57
CA LYS A 411 1.72 -1.59 -16.61
C LYS A 411 3.16 -1.90 -16.99
N ASN A 412 3.93 -0.89 -17.39
CA ASN A 412 5.31 -1.02 -17.85
C ASN A 412 6.23 -0.01 -17.14
N LYS A 413 7.55 -0.23 -17.28
CA LYS A 413 8.58 0.72 -16.83
C LYS A 413 9.75 0.79 -17.80
N ILE A 414 10.41 1.94 -17.84
CA ILE A 414 11.70 2.12 -18.50
C ILE A 414 12.73 2.52 -17.44
N GLU A 415 13.83 1.78 -17.37
CA GLU A 415 14.98 2.14 -16.56
C GLU A 415 15.78 3.25 -17.24
N LEU A 416 16.17 4.26 -16.47
CA LEU A 416 16.87 5.43 -16.93
C LEU A 416 18.34 5.36 -16.52
N ARG A 417 19.23 5.84 -17.41
CA ARG A 417 20.63 6.11 -17.02
C ARG A 417 20.69 7.34 -16.13
N GLN A 418 21.70 7.38 -15.24
CA GLN A 418 21.97 8.58 -14.44
C GLN A 418 22.16 9.82 -15.34
N GLY A 419 21.60 10.95 -14.92
CA GLY A 419 21.72 12.23 -15.60
C GLY A 419 20.65 12.50 -16.66
N ILE A 420 19.65 11.64 -16.85
CA ILE A 420 18.52 11.92 -17.74
C ILE A 420 17.57 12.91 -17.05
N ASP A 421 17.30 14.02 -17.71
CA ASP A 421 16.29 15.00 -17.31
C ASP A 421 14.89 14.51 -17.72
N VAL A 422 14.18 13.85 -16.78
CA VAL A 422 12.84 13.30 -17.03
C VAL A 422 11.83 14.38 -17.41
N PRO A 423 11.75 15.54 -16.73
CA PRO A 423 10.91 16.65 -17.16
C PRO A 423 11.11 17.04 -18.63
N LEU A 424 12.34 17.13 -19.09
CA LEU A 424 12.65 17.45 -20.50
C LEU A 424 12.17 16.35 -21.45
N VAL A 425 12.32 15.08 -21.08
CA VAL A 425 11.82 13.94 -21.86
C VAL A 425 10.31 14.02 -21.99
N LEU A 426 9.58 14.21 -20.87
CA LEU A 426 8.12 14.31 -20.87
C LEU A 426 7.63 15.51 -21.71
N GLU A 427 8.35 16.64 -21.69
CA GLU A 427 8.00 17.81 -22.50
C GLU A 427 8.21 17.53 -24.02
N LYS A 428 9.25 16.76 -24.41
CA LYS A 428 9.42 16.32 -25.80
C LYS A 428 8.25 15.42 -26.24
N ILE A 429 7.83 14.48 -25.39
CA ILE A 429 6.68 13.61 -25.67
C ILE A 429 5.39 14.43 -25.78
N LYS A 430 5.14 15.34 -24.84
CA LYS A 430 3.99 16.25 -24.88
C LYS A 430 3.91 17.02 -26.21
N LYS A 431 5.03 17.53 -26.71
CA LYS A 431 5.09 18.21 -28.02
C LYS A 431 4.76 17.27 -29.18
N LYS A 432 5.22 16.00 -29.13
CA LYS A 432 4.91 15.00 -30.17
C LYS A 432 3.40 14.70 -30.21
N TYR A 433 2.73 14.71 -29.06
CA TYR A 433 1.30 14.40 -28.91
C TYR A 433 0.41 15.64 -28.70
N LYS A 434 0.84 16.82 -29.18
CA LYS A 434 0.17 18.11 -28.98
C LYS A 434 -1.29 18.18 -29.45
N ASN A 435 -1.71 17.28 -30.34
CA ASN A 435 -3.07 17.22 -30.87
C ASN A 435 -4.03 16.40 -30.00
N HIS A 436 -3.56 15.81 -28.91
CA HIS A 436 -4.35 15.05 -27.96
C HIS A 436 -4.51 15.82 -26.65
N PRO A 437 -5.65 15.67 -25.95
CA PRO A 437 -5.79 16.20 -24.58
C PRO A 437 -4.71 15.65 -23.67
N VAL A 438 -4.11 16.51 -22.85
CA VAL A 438 -3.07 16.12 -21.89
C VAL A 438 -3.36 16.68 -20.52
N ASN A 439 -2.98 15.90 -19.47
CA ASN A 439 -2.89 16.37 -18.10
C ASN A 439 -1.45 16.24 -17.62
N THR A 440 -0.93 17.26 -16.95
CA THR A 440 0.46 17.35 -16.48
C THR A 440 0.58 17.54 -14.97
N ASP A 441 -0.49 17.26 -14.19
CA ASP A 441 -0.50 17.42 -12.73
C ASP A 441 0.40 16.39 -12.02
N ASP A 442 0.66 15.22 -12.67
CA ASP A 442 1.60 14.21 -12.19
C ASP A 442 2.28 13.51 -13.38
N GLY A 443 3.36 14.07 -13.89
CA GLY A 443 4.00 13.57 -15.09
C GLY A 443 3.28 13.99 -16.37
N LEU A 444 2.88 13.04 -17.23
CA LEU A 444 2.17 13.31 -18.47
C LEU A 444 1.14 12.22 -18.75
N LYS A 445 -0.14 12.54 -18.62
CA LYS A 445 -1.24 11.70 -19.12
C LYS A 445 -1.72 12.23 -20.46
N ILE A 446 -1.82 11.35 -21.45
CA ILE A 446 -2.31 11.65 -22.82
C ILE A 446 -3.60 10.85 -23.00
N GLU A 447 -4.68 11.52 -23.38
CA GLU A 447 -5.96 10.90 -23.67
C GLU A 447 -6.15 10.76 -25.20
N PHE A 448 -6.51 9.57 -25.64
CA PHE A 448 -6.97 9.27 -27.00
C PHE A 448 -8.50 9.12 -26.98
N ASP A 449 -9.12 8.85 -28.12
CA ASP A 449 -10.60 8.77 -28.19
C ASP A 449 -11.21 7.78 -27.18
N ASN A 450 -10.63 6.58 -27.08
CA ASN A 450 -11.11 5.52 -26.17
C ASN A 450 -10.06 5.01 -25.20
N ASP A 451 -8.83 5.50 -25.28
CA ASP A 451 -7.68 4.99 -24.59
C ASP A 451 -6.97 6.11 -23.84
N TRP A 452 -6.07 5.78 -22.93
CA TRP A 452 -5.15 6.75 -22.35
C TRP A 452 -3.79 6.12 -22.07
N VAL A 453 -2.76 6.95 -21.95
CA VAL A 453 -1.45 6.56 -21.43
C VAL A 453 -0.99 7.58 -20.40
N HIS A 454 -0.42 7.10 -19.31
CA HIS A 454 0.16 7.93 -18.24
C HIS A 454 1.65 7.61 -18.07
N LEU A 455 2.49 8.63 -18.25
CA LEU A 455 3.94 8.58 -18.11
C LEU A 455 4.34 9.32 -16.85
N ARG A 456 4.98 8.63 -15.92
CA ARG A 456 5.29 9.19 -14.61
C ARG A 456 6.69 8.81 -14.16
N SER A 457 7.47 9.80 -13.68
CA SER A 457 8.73 9.50 -12.99
C SER A 457 8.46 8.78 -11.67
N SER A 458 9.29 7.81 -11.33
CA SER A 458 9.30 7.28 -9.98
C SER A 458 10.04 8.25 -9.05
N ASN A 459 9.48 8.48 -7.86
CA ASN A 459 10.15 9.28 -6.84
C ASN A 459 11.24 8.48 -6.10
N THR A 460 11.39 7.19 -6.40
CA THR A 460 12.18 6.24 -5.60
C THR A 460 13.23 5.50 -6.43
N GLU A 461 13.04 5.42 -7.74
CA GLU A 461 13.89 4.68 -8.67
C GLU A 461 14.13 5.50 -9.92
N PRO A 462 15.26 5.36 -10.62
CA PRO A 462 15.53 6.05 -11.87
C PRO A 462 14.73 5.39 -13.03
N ILE A 463 13.40 5.43 -12.94
CA ILE A 463 12.49 4.84 -13.94
C ILE A 463 11.39 5.83 -14.35
N ILE A 464 10.87 5.65 -15.56
CA ILE A 464 9.56 6.16 -15.97
C ILE A 464 8.58 5.00 -15.98
N ARG A 465 7.49 5.12 -15.22
CA ARG A 465 6.35 4.21 -15.28
C ARG A 465 5.46 4.60 -16.45
N ILE A 466 4.97 3.60 -17.17
CA ILE A 466 4.14 3.77 -18.37
C ILE A 466 2.93 2.88 -18.21
N TYR A 467 1.79 3.48 -17.92
CA TYR A 467 0.51 2.78 -17.81
C TYR A 467 -0.37 3.20 -18.98
N ALA A 468 -0.93 2.22 -19.70
CA ALA A 468 -1.83 2.47 -20.81
C ALA A 468 -3.10 1.64 -20.65
N GLU A 469 -4.26 2.25 -20.83
CA GLU A 469 -5.56 1.59 -20.76
C GLU A 469 -6.26 1.61 -22.10
N SER A 470 -6.90 0.49 -22.44
CA SER A 470 -7.76 0.33 -23.62
C SER A 470 -8.83 -0.74 -23.36
N ASN A 471 -9.84 -0.77 -24.22
CA ASN A 471 -10.86 -1.85 -24.24
C ASN A 471 -10.25 -3.21 -24.64
N PHE A 472 -9.08 -3.24 -25.25
CA PHE A 472 -8.39 -4.46 -25.68
C PHE A 472 -6.97 -4.50 -25.13
N GLU A 473 -6.59 -5.64 -24.56
CA GLU A 473 -5.24 -5.87 -24.03
C GLU A 473 -4.15 -5.58 -25.06
N THR A 474 -4.33 -6.07 -26.29
CA THR A 474 -3.38 -5.84 -27.41
C THR A 474 -3.20 -4.37 -27.72
N THR A 475 -4.28 -3.58 -27.68
CA THR A 475 -4.22 -2.13 -27.92
C THR A 475 -3.50 -1.42 -26.77
N ALA A 476 -3.81 -1.74 -25.52
CA ALA A 476 -3.14 -1.18 -24.36
C ALA A 476 -1.61 -1.45 -24.41
N ASN A 477 -1.24 -2.70 -24.72
CA ASN A 477 0.16 -3.10 -24.87
C ASN A 477 0.85 -2.34 -26.03
N ASN A 478 0.19 -2.20 -27.17
CA ASN A 478 0.73 -1.48 -28.32
C ASN A 478 0.96 0.01 -28.04
N ILE A 479 0.01 0.66 -27.34
CA ILE A 479 0.16 2.05 -26.90
C ILE A 479 1.36 2.16 -25.96
N ALA A 480 1.46 1.30 -24.95
CA ALA A 480 2.57 1.31 -24.01
C ALA A 480 3.92 1.13 -24.72
N HIS A 481 4.04 0.14 -25.61
CA HIS A 481 5.26 -0.12 -26.40
C HIS A 481 5.65 1.06 -27.29
N ARG A 482 4.68 1.68 -27.96
CA ARG A 482 4.92 2.89 -28.78
C ARG A 482 5.49 4.02 -27.94
N LEU A 483 4.90 4.31 -26.79
CA LEU A 483 5.40 5.35 -25.89
C LEU A 483 6.77 5.00 -25.29
N MET A 484 7.04 3.71 -25.01
CA MET A 484 8.37 3.27 -24.61
C MET A 484 9.42 3.56 -25.70
N GLN A 485 9.08 3.33 -26.97
CA GLN A 485 9.97 3.66 -28.09
C GLN A 485 10.17 5.18 -28.21
N ASP A 486 9.10 5.95 -28.16
CA ASP A 486 9.17 7.42 -28.21
C ASP A 486 10.04 8.01 -27.09
N ILE A 487 9.94 7.45 -25.87
CA ILE A 487 10.79 7.84 -24.76
C ILE A 487 12.26 7.49 -25.03
N ARG A 488 12.56 6.28 -25.57
CA ARG A 488 13.93 5.88 -25.93
C ARG A 488 14.52 6.83 -27.00
N GLU A 489 13.73 7.22 -28.00
CA GLU A 489 14.12 8.20 -29.02
C GLU A 489 14.36 9.59 -28.40
N ALA A 490 13.52 10.03 -27.47
CA ALA A 490 13.66 11.32 -26.79
C ALA A 490 14.89 11.41 -25.85
N ILE A 491 15.37 10.25 -25.35
CA ILE A 491 16.57 10.10 -24.51
C ILE A 491 17.85 9.94 -25.35
N ALA A 492 17.71 9.48 -26.59
CA ALA A 492 18.86 9.34 -27.49
C ALA A 492 19.56 10.70 -27.68
N PRO A 493 20.93 10.70 -27.72
CA PRO A 493 21.72 11.92 -27.81
C PRO A 493 21.48 12.70 -29.11
#